data_990bda2e9dc774494ba8aff45e075f1e
#
_entry.id   990bda2e9dc774494ba8aff45e075f1e
#
_cell.length_a   1.000
_cell.length_b   1.000
_cell.length_c   1.000
_cell.angle_alpha   90.00
_cell.angle_beta   90.00
_cell.angle_gamma   90.00
#
_symmetry.space_group_name_H-M   'P 1'
#
loop_
_entity.id
_entity.type
_entity.pdbx_description
1 polymer ?
#
loop_
_entity_poly.entity_id
_entity_poly.type
_entity_poly.pdbx_seq_one_letter_code
_entity_poly.pdbx_strand_id
1 'polypeptide(L)'
;NDTYLKKYNLISPLIKSNNTMHSFINFNGYSKDSSFSFEVEAYEDLSVEGNDRYQYIYPNISFSKDFDQVLNLSGDLTFSSNLFQKQYETNKYQQYLANEIRYTSNEKYFNTGVLTNFIFSLKNPNVRDKVGSENQSKSKNQLLSQLMYNMSYPLKKQSEMSNNIFTPIISFRYSPNMTKNLKDDD
;
A
#
# COMPACT_ATOMS: atom_id res chain seq x y z
N ASN A 1 -30.82 -4.34 -6.18
CA ASN A 1 -31.45 -4.06 -7.47
C ASN A 1 -31.05 -2.64 -7.88
N ASP A 2 -30.22 -2.54 -8.90
CA ASP A 2 -29.67 -1.30 -9.45
C ASP A 2 -30.75 -0.23 -9.74
N THR A 3 -31.90 -0.65 -10.22
CA THR A 3 -33.06 0.20 -10.49
C THR A 3 -33.63 0.88 -9.23
N TYR A 4 -33.51 0.25 -8.07
CA TYR A 4 -34.05 0.83 -6.83
C TYR A 4 -33.22 2.04 -6.38
N LEU A 5 -31.91 1.91 -6.37
CA LEU A 5 -31.00 2.98 -5.96
C LEU A 5 -31.10 4.20 -6.88
N LYS A 6 -31.16 3.96 -8.21
CA LYS A 6 -31.31 5.01 -9.21
C LYS A 6 -32.68 5.68 -9.11
N LYS A 7 -33.75 4.90 -8.95
CA LYS A 7 -35.12 5.42 -8.90
C LYS A 7 -35.37 6.34 -7.69
N TYR A 8 -34.76 6.03 -6.55
CA TYR A 8 -35.00 6.80 -5.33
C TYR A 8 -33.87 7.78 -5.01
N ASN A 9 -32.86 7.90 -5.90
CA ASN A 9 -31.71 8.80 -5.76
C ASN A 9 -31.09 8.76 -4.35
N LEU A 10 -30.90 7.55 -3.85
CA LEU A 10 -30.37 7.34 -2.49
C LEU A 10 -28.88 7.65 -2.46
N ILE A 11 -28.53 8.66 -1.69
CA ILE A 11 -27.13 9.02 -1.42
C ILE A 11 -26.74 8.39 -0.10
N SER A 12 -25.78 7.48 -0.13
CA SER A 12 -25.24 6.81 1.05
C SER A 12 -23.73 6.66 0.93
N PRO A 13 -22.96 6.79 2.02
CA PRO A 13 -21.52 6.51 2.01
C PRO A 13 -21.20 5.05 1.68
N LEU A 14 -22.19 4.15 1.75
CA LEU A 14 -22.08 2.75 1.37
C LEU A 14 -22.19 2.51 -0.15
N ILE A 15 -22.49 3.54 -0.93
CA ILE A 15 -22.64 3.46 -2.38
C ILE A 15 -21.41 4.08 -3.02
N LYS A 16 -20.46 3.25 -3.48
CA LYS A 16 -19.26 3.71 -4.20
C LYS A 16 -19.56 4.21 -5.61
N SER A 17 -20.57 3.65 -6.23
CA SER A 17 -21.05 4.03 -7.56
C SER A 17 -22.54 3.72 -7.65
N ASN A 18 -23.20 4.15 -8.73
CA ASN A 18 -24.61 3.82 -8.94
C ASN A 18 -24.89 2.30 -9.03
N ASN A 19 -23.85 1.48 -9.18
CA ASN A 19 -23.97 0.05 -9.37
C ASN A 19 -23.29 -0.80 -8.29
N THR A 20 -22.54 -0.18 -7.35
CA THR A 20 -21.78 -0.95 -6.35
C THR A 20 -22.12 -0.49 -4.95
N MET A 21 -22.58 -1.42 -4.13
CA MET A 21 -22.71 -1.21 -2.68
C MET A 21 -21.46 -1.67 -1.96
N HIS A 22 -21.03 -0.90 -0.95
CA HIS A 22 -19.88 -1.22 -0.13
C HIS A 22 -20.28 -1.17 1.35
N SER A 23 -20.09 -2.29 2.04
CA SER A 23 -20.30 -2.41 3.48
C SER A 23 -18.97 -2.76 4.14
N PHE A 24 -18.67 -2.16 5.28
CA PHE A 24 -17.41 -2.40 5.96
C PHE A 24 -17.54 -2.24 7.48
N ILE A 25 -16.64 -2.92 8.18
CA ILE A 25 -16.36 -2.71 9.60
C ILE A 25 -14.86 -2.49 9.70
N ASN A 26 -14.45 -1.42 10.34
CA ASN A 26 -13.05 -1.07 10.46
C ASN A 26 -12.71 -0.76 11.93
N PHE A 27 -11.54 -1.20 12.35
CA PHE A 27 -10.95 -0.91 13.63
C PHE A 27 -9.53 -0.42 13.44
N ASN A 28 -9.21 0.76 13.99
CA ASN A 28 -7.88 1.36 13.91
C ASN A 28 -7.32 1.59 15.30
N GLY A 29 -6.11 1.14 15.53
CA GLY A 29 -5.34 1.37 16.75
C GLY A 29 -4.06 2.13 16.44
N TYR A 30 -3.73 3.11 17.27
CA TYR A 30 -2.53 3.93 17.12
C TYR A 30 -1.79 4.03 18.44
N SER A 31 -0.49 3.95 18.37
CA SER A 31 0.43 4.26 19.45
C SER A 31 1.41 5.32 18.97
N LYS A 32 2.35 5.75 19.82
CA LYS A 32 3.35 6.75 19.45
C LYS A 32 4.17 6.35 18.21
N ASP A 33 4.52 5.07 18.12
CA ASP A 33 5.46 4.51 17.15
C ASP A 33 4.86 3.36 16.34
N SER A 34 3.56 3.09 16.50
CA SER A 34 2.93 1.98 15.80
C SER A 34 1.48 2.27 15.42
N SER A 35 1.05 1.70 14.31
CA SER A 35 -0.33 1.70 13.87
C SER A 35 -0.80 0.29 13.51
N PHE A 36 -2.05 0.03 13.78
CA PHE A 36 -2.74 -1.21 13.43
C PHE A 36 -4.08 -0.89 12.82
N SER A 37 -4.44 -1.57 11.75
CA SER A 37 -5.75 -1.49 11.13
C SER A 37 -6.28 -2.90 10.88
N PHE A 38 -7.53 -3.10 11.20
CA PHE A 38 -8.28 -4.31 10.88
C PHE A 38 -9.57 -3.90 10.18
N GLU A 39 -9.86 -4.49 9.03
CA GLU A 39 -11.02 -4.18 8.24
C GLU A 39 -11.64 -5.45 7.66
N VAL A 40 -12.96 -5.45 7.60
CA VAL A 40 -13.78 -6.44 6.91
C VAL A 40 -14.67 -5.69 5.94
N GLU A 41 -14.64 -6.06 4.69
CA GLU A 41 -15.35 -5.38 3.61
C GLU A 41 -16.19 -6.37 2.81
N ALA A 42 -17.35 -5.92 2.37
CA ALA A 42 -18.22 -6.61 1.43
C ALA A 42 -18.65 -5.65 0.32
N TYR A 43 -18.48 -6.09 -0.90
CA TYR A 43 -18.92 -5.38 -2.09
C TYR A 43 -20.01 -6.18 -2.79
N GLU A 44 -21.04 -5.49 -3.28
CA GLU A 44 -22.11 -6.05 -4.10
C GLU A 44 -22.22 -5.25 -5.39
N ASP A 45 -21.97 -5.89 -6.53
CA ASP A 45 -22.21 -5.31 -7.85
C ASP A 45 -23.66 -5.55 -8.25
N LEU A 46 -24.45 -4.50 -8.28
CA LEU A 46 -25.87 -4.53 -8.57
C LEU A 46 -26.19 -4.72 -10.06
N SER A 47 -25.19 -4.63 -10.93
CA SER A 47 -25.32 -4.85 -12.37
C SER A 47 -25.15 -6.32 -12.75
N VAL A 48 -24.57 -7.14 -11.86
CA VAL A 48 -24.33 -8.57 -12.07
C VAL A 48 -25.43 -9.40 -11.39
N GLU A 49 -25.93 -10.41 -12.05
CA GLU A 49 -26.90 -11.36 -11.48
C GLU A 49 -26.18 -12.58 -10.87
N GLY A 50 -26.79 -13.19 -9.86
CA GLY A 50 -26.29 -14.39 -9.21
C GLY A 50 -25.27 -14.11 -8.09
N ASN A 51 -24.52 -15.15 -7.73
CA ASN A 51 -23.59 -15.08 -6.58
C ASN A 51 -22.28 -14.38 -6.92
N ASP A 52 -21.93 -14.25 -8.20
CA ASP A 52 -20.67 -13.62 -8.65
C ASP A 52 -20.67 -12.09 -8.44
N ARG A 53 -21.83 -11.52 -8.09
CA ARG A 53 -21.94 -10.10 -7.73
C ARG A 53 -21.28 -9.74 -6.41
N TYR A 54 -20.98 -10.73 -5.54
CA TYR A 54 -20.42 -10.49 -4.23
C TYR A 54 -18.89 -10.64 -4.24
N GLN A 55 -18.23 -9.69 -3.61
CA GLN A 55 -16.82 -9.75 -3.30
C GLN A 55 -16.63 -9.44 -1.82
N TYR A 56 -15.84 -10.25 -1.15
CA TYR A 56 -15.52 -10.08 0.26
C TYR A 56 -14.01 -9.91 0.43
N ILE A 57 -13.61 -8.99 1.30
CA ILE A 57 -12.24 -8.84 1.75
C ILE A 57 -12.24 -9.00 3.26
N TYR A 58 -11.71 -10.14 3.74
CA TYR A 58 -11.67 -10.44 5.16
C TYR A 58 -10.63 -11.53 5.50
N PRO A 59 -9.74 -11.29 6.45
CA PRO A 59 -9.46 -9.98 7.02
C PRO A 59 -8.66 -9.13 6.05
N ASN A 60 -8.69 -7.82 6.25
CA ASN A 60 -7.73 -6.87 5.74
C ASN A 60 -7.02 -6.28 6.96
N ILE A 61 -5.76 -6.62 7.15
CA ILE A 61 -4.97 -6.25 8.33
C ILE A 61 -3.73 -5.50 7.85
N SER A 62 -3.49 -4.34 8.43
CA SER A 62 -2.22 -3.65 8.28
C SER A 62 -1.62 -3.32 9.64
N PHE A 63 -0.32 -3.47 9.72
CA PHE A 63 0.49 -3.12 10.88
C PHE A 63 1.71 -2.34 10.41
N SER A 64 2.05 -1.27 11.12
CA SER A 64 3.28 -0.54 10.92
C SER A 64 3.90 -0.18 12.25
N LYS A 65 5.21 -0.23 12.32
CA LYS A 65 5.98 0.18 13.49
C LYS A 65 7.24 0.92 13.07
N ASP A 66 7.41 2.09 13.64
CA ASP A 66 8.62 2.89 13.51
C ASP A 66 9.56 2.61 14.68
N PHE A 67 10.85 2.48 14.38
CA PHE A 67 11.90 2.23 15.36
C PHE A 67 12.85 3.40 15.35
N ASP A 68 12.86 4.15 16.46
CA ASP A 68 13.79 5.24 16.67
C ASP A 68 15.18 4.68 17.01
N GLN A 69 16.21 5.16 16.32
CA GLN A 69 17.62 4.88 16.62
C GLN A 69 18.02 3.41 16.72
N VAL A 70 17.69 2.61 15.72
CA VAL A 70 18.14 1.23 15.66
C VAL A 70 19.62 1.16 15.28
N LEU A 71 20.42 0.41 16.05
CA LEU A 71 21.83 0.09 15.74
C LEU A 71 22.75 1.32 15.59
N ASN A 72 22.52 2.42 16.30
CA ASN A 72 23.29 3.67 16.16
C ASN A 72 23.29 4.27 14.75
N LEU A 73 22.32 3.86 13.91
CA LEU A 73 22.10 4.44 12.59
C LEU A 73 21.34 5.75 12.74
N SER A 74 21.81 6.79 12.09
CA SER A 74 21.11 8.08 12.00
C SER A 74 20.04 8.02 10.93
N GLY A 75 18.78 7.81 11.34
CA GLY A 75 17.64 7.70 10.43
C GLY A 75 16.51 6.89 11.02
N ASP A 76 15.45 6.74 10.24
CA ASP A 76 14.22 6.07 10.63
C ASP A 76 14.15 4.67 10.03
N LEU A 77 13.84 3.67 10.85
CA LEU A 77 13.56 2.32 10.42
C LEU A 77 12.08 2.03 10.63
N THR A 78 11.39 1.66 9.56
CA THR A 78 9.98 1.28 9.60
C THR A 78 9.81 -0.18 9.20
N PHE A 79 9.07 -0.93 9.99
CA PHE A 79 8.55 -2.24 9.62
C PHE A 79 7.07 -2.11 9.30
N SER A 80 6.62 -2.67 8.18
CA SER A 80 5.20 -2.77 7.85
C SER A 80 4.83 -4.18 7.41
N SER A 81 3.61 -4.59 7.74
CA SER A 81 3.03 -5.88 7.35
C SER A 81 1.59 -5.66 6.91
N ASN A 82 1.25 -6.17 5.73
CA ASN A 82 -0.09 -6.11 5.18
C ASN A 82 -0.56 -7.51 4.82
N LEU A 83 -1.69 -7.90 5.35
CA LEU A 83 -2.33 -9.18 5.07
C LEU A 83 -3.77 -8.92 4.64
N PHE A 84 -4.19 -9.48 3.53
CA PHE A 84 -5.59 -9.55 3.18
C PHE A 84 -5.97 -10.88 2.55
N GLN A 85 -7.23 -11.25 2.72
CA GLN A 85 -7.86 -12.34 2.01
C GLN A 85 -9.06 -11.79 1.24
N LYS A 86 -9.08 -12.04 -0.05
CA LYS A 86 -10.16 -11.67 -0.96
C LYS A 86 -10.86 -12.92 -1.45
N GLN A 87 -12.18 -12.92 -1.39
CA GLN A 87 -13.04 -13.91 -2.03
C GLN A 87 -13.92 -13.20 -3.05
N TYR A 88 -13.97 -13.69 -4.28
CA TYR A 88 -14.72 -13.11 -5.37
C TYR A 88 -15.18 -14.19 -6.34
N GLU A 89 -16.23 -13.93 -7.14
CA GLU A 89 -16.76 -14.83 -8.13
C GLU A 89 -16.89 -16.26 -7.59
N THR A 90 -17.82 -16.48 -6.71
CA THR A 90 -18.27 -17.72 -6.04
C THR A 90 -17.17 -18.67 -5.51
N ASN A 91 -16.06 -18.88 -6.25
CA ASN A 91 -15.03 -19.88 -5.90
C ASN A 91 -13.59 -19.39 -6.05
N LYS A 92 -13.35 -18.08 -6.17
CA LYS A 92 -12.00 -17.53 -6.29
C LYS A 92 -11.55 -16.94 -4.97
N TYR A 93 -10.36 -17.36 -4.51
CA TYR A 93 -9.72 -16.86 -3.31
C TYR A 93 -8.34 -16.33 -3.63
N GLN A 94 -8.02 -15.18 -3.08
CA GLN A 94 -6.68 -14.63 -3.10
C GLN A 94 -6.25 -14.28 -1.68
N GLN A 95 -5.10 -14.77 -1.26
CA GLN A 95 -4.45 -14.39 -0.01
C GLN A 95 -3.17 -13.64 -0.34
N TYR A 96 -2.96 -12.54 0.34
CA TYR A 96 -1.80 -11.69 0.18
C TYR A 96 -1.19 -11.39 1.54
N LEU A 97 0.11 -11.59 1.67
CA LEU A 97 0.89 -11.16 2.82
C LEU A 97 2.15 -10.48 2.30
N ALA A 98 2.34 -9.22 2.66
CA ALA A 98 3.58 -8.51 2.38
C ALA A 98 4.17 -7.94 3.65
N ASN A 99 5.46 -8.23 3.86
CA ASN A 99 6.26 -7.62 4.90
C ASN A 99 7.28 -6.70 4.24
N GLU A 100 7.49 -5.52 4.81
CA GLU A 100 8.47 -4.55 4.32
C GLU A 100 9.27 -4.00 5.51
N ILE A 101 10.58 -3.95 5.34
CA ILE A 101 11.50 -3.21 6.19
C ILE A 101 12.03 -2.06 5.34
N ARG A 102 11.90 -0.84 5.83
CA ARG A 102 12.36 0.37 5.17
C ARG A 102 13.22 1.19 6.12
N TYR A 103 14.42 1.51 5.66
CA TYR A 103 15.30 2.42 6.35
C TYR A 103 15.45 3.70 5.53
N THR A 104 15.28 4.85 6.17
CA THR A 104 15.49 6.17 5.58
C THR A 104 16.55 6.90 6.40
N SER A 105 17.72 7.18 5.80
CA SER A 105 18.77 7.92 6.50
C SER A 105 18.34 9.36 6.75
N ASN A 106 18.86 9.96 7.83
CA ASN A 106 18.77 11.41 7.99
C ASN A 106 19.44 12.12 6.81
N GLU A 107 18.97 13.33 6.53
CA GLU A 107 19.60 14.19 5.56
C GLU A 107 21.00 14.62 6.02
N LYS A 108 21.97 14.49 5.14
CA LYS A 108 23.33 14.99 5.34
C LYS A 108 23.54 16.25 4.52
N TYR A 109 24.00 17.28 5.21
CA TYR A 109 24.44 18.54 4.63
C TYR A 109 25.91 18.47 4.23
N PHE A 110 26.20 18.86 2.99
CA PHE A 110 27.55 19.13 2.55
C PHE A 110 27.83 20.63 2.57
N ASN A 111 29.08 21.01 2.74
CA ASN A 111 29.51 22.43 2.76
C ASN A 111 29.15 23.19 1.46
N THR A 112 28.90 22.47 0.38
CA THR A 112 28.43 23.00 -0.91
C THR A 112 26.95 23.37 -0.93
N GLY A 113 26.18 23.10 0.14
CA GLY A 113 24.75 23.31 0.21
C GLY A 113 23.92 22.13 -0.35
N VAL A 114 24.56 21.07 -0.77
CA VAL A 114 23.87 19.83 -1.22
C VAL A 114 23.37 19.05 -0.04
N LEU A 115 22.12 18.63 -0.10
CA LEU A 115 21.48 17.69 0.82
C LEU A 115 21.44 16.30 0.19
N THR A 116 21.74 15.29 0.97
CA THR A 116 21.64 13.91 0.50
C THR A 116 20.97 13.01 1.54
N ASN A 117 20.19 12.06 1.09
CA ASN A 117 19.72 10.95 1.90
C ASN A 117 19.67 9.67 1.08
N PHE A 118 19.65 8.53 1.75
CA PHE A 118 19.42 7.26 1.10
C PHE A 118 18.26 6.51 1.76
N ILE A 119 17.58 5.72 0.94
CA ILE A 119 16.46 4.87 1.36
C ILE A 119 16.78 3.45 0.93
N PHE A 120 16.74 2.54 1.87
CA PHE A 120 16.82 1.11 1.61
C PHE A 120 15.47 0.47 1.95
N SER A 121 14.92 -0.36 1.06
CA SER A 121 13.73 -1.15 1.36
C SER A 121 13.94 -2.61 0.96
N LEU A 122 13.42 -3.49 1.83
CA LEU A 122 13.34 -4.93 1.62
C LEU A 122 11.89 -5.34 1.77
N LYS A 123 11.29 -5.88 0.72
CA LYS A 123 9.88 -6.27 0.70
C LYS A 123 9.74 -7.75 0.32
N ASN A 124 8.95 -8.48 1.09
CA ASN A 124 8.61 -9.88 0.83
C ASN A 124 7.11 -10.03 0.60
N PRO A 125 6.62 -9.87 -0.64
CA PRO A 125 5.26 -10.21 -0.99
C PRO A 125 5.10 -11.72 -1.19
N ASN A 126 4.02 -12.25 -0.61
CA ASN A 126 3.57 -13.62 -0.76
C ASN A 126 2.12 -13.60 -1.23
N VAL A 127 1.85 -14.25 -2.33
CA VAL A 127 0.51 -14.36 -2.92
C VAL A 127 0.14 -15.83 -3.02
N ARG A 128 -1.07 -16.16 -2.63
CA ARG A 128 -1.65 -17.48 -2.81
C ARG A 128 -3.02 -17.32 -3.45
N ASP A 129 -3.15 -17.86 -4.65
CA ASP A 129 -4.40 -17.85 -5.41
C ASP A 129 -4.98 -19.25 -5.47
N LYS A 130 -6.29 -19.34 -5.32
CA LYS A 130 -7.07 -20.56 -5.55
C LYS A 130 -8.23 -20.21 -6.48
N VAL A 131 -8.30 -20.87 -7.62
CA VAL A 131 -9.34 -20.66 -8.64
C VAL A 131 -10.12 -21.94 -8.84
N GLY A 132 -11.43 -21.88 -8.64
CA GLY A 132 -12.36 -22.97 -8.94
C GLY A 132 -12.29 -24.17 -7.98
N SER A 133 -12.85 -25.27 -8.42
CA SER A 133 -12.89 -26.55 -7.70
C SER A 133 -11.57 -27.34 -7.77
N GLU A 134 -10.59 -26.85 -8.52
CA GLU A 134 -9.28 -27.49 -8.57
C GLU A 134 -8.54 -27.28 -7.25
N ASN A 135 -8.08 -28.37 -6.64
CA ASN A 135 -7.28 -28.35 -5.40
C ASN A 135 -5.88 -27.75 -5.59
N GLN A 136 -5.58 -27.12 -6.71
CA GLN A 136 -4.30 -26.51 -7.01
C GLN A 136 -4.29 -25.05 -6.56
N SER A 137 -3.74 -24.80 -5.38
CA SER A 137 -3.40 -23.44 -4.99
C SER A 137 -2.02 -23.09 -5.55
N LYS A 138 -1.94 -22.05 -6.37
CA LYS A 138 -0.66 -21.48 -6.81
C LYS A 138 -0.16 -20.52 -5.72
N SER A 139 1.02 -20.79 -5.20
CA SER A 139 1.68 -19.90 -4.23
C SER A 139 2.93 -19.29 -4.88
N LYS A 140 3.03 -17.99 -4.82
CA LYS A 140 4.19 -17.22 -5.30
C LYS A 140 4.73 -16.40 -4.15
N ASN A 141 6.03 -16.48 -3.92
CA ASN A 141 6.74 -15.60 -3.01
C ASN A 141 7.88 -14.89 -3.73
N GLN A 142 8.22 -13.72 -3.28
CA GLN A 142 9.29 -12.92 -3.86
C GLN A 142 9.99 -12.10 -2.77
N LEU A 143 11.28 -11.92 -2.90
CA LEU A 143 12.04 -10.98 -2.09
C LEU A 143 12.52 -9.86 -3.01
N LEU A 144 12.08 -8.65 -2.72
CA LEU A 144 12.41 -7.44 -3.49
C LEU A 144 13.27 -6.54 -2.62
N SER A 145 14.37 -6.07 -3.17
CA SER A 145 15.20 -5.06 -2.52
C SER A 145 15.34 -3.83 -3.41
N GLN A 146 15.44 -2.68 -2.79
CA GLN A 146 15.62 -1.41 -3.47
C GLN A 146 16.53 -0.52 -2.64
N LEU A 147 17.47 0.09 -3.31
CA LEU A 147 18.28 1.18 -2.79
C LEU A 147 18.00 2.43 -3.62
N MET A 148 17.70 3.54 -2.95
CA MET A 148 17.52 4.84 -3.57
C MET A 148 18.43 5.87 -2.88
N TYR A 149 19.14 6.64 -3.67
CA TYR A 149 19.98 7.74 -3.21
C TYR A 149 19.44 9.04 -3.81
N ASN A 150 19.10 9.98 -2.94
CA ASN A 150 18.58 11.28 -3.32
C ASN A 150 19.60 12.35 -3.05
N MET A 151 19.70 13.28 -3.98
CA MET A 151 20.48 14.51 -3.87
C MET A 151 19.56 15.69 -4.14
N SER A 152 19.58 16.69 -3.31
CA SER A 152 18.83 17.94 -3.52
C SER A 152 19.70 19.15 -3.25
N TYR A 153 19.41 20.23 -3.95
CA TYR A 153 20.12 21.49 -3.79
C TYR A 153 19.13 22.64 -3.60
N PRO A 154 18.76 22.98 -2.36
CA PRO A 154 17.81 24.06 -2.11
C PRO A 154 18.42 25.42 -2.38
N LEU A 155 17.86 26.12 -3.37
CA LEU A 155 18.21 27.50 -3.73
C LEU A 155 17.12 28.41 -3.17
N LYS A 156 17.52 29.42 -2.38
CA LYS A 156 16.60 30.41 -1.83
C LYS A 156 16.91 31.78 -2.43
N LYS A 157 15.87 32.41 -2.99
CA LYS A 157 15.91 33.83 -3.38
C LYS A 157 14.94 34.60 -2.49
N GLN A 158 15.48 35.52 -1.71
CA GLN A 158 14.72 36.41 -0.83
C GLN A 158 14.62 37.79 -1.47
N SER A 159 13.40 38.33 -1.54
CA SER A 159 13.09 39.69 -1.94
C SER A 159 12.23 40.34 -0.85
N GLU A 160 12.10 41.68 -0.85
CA GLU A 160 11.29 42.39 0.13
C GLU A 160 9.81 41.94 0.17
N MET A 161 9.27 41.45 -0.96
CA MET A 161 7.88 41.02 -1.08
C MET A 161 7.68 39.52 -1.21
N SER A 162 8.75 38.72 -1.39
CA SER A 162 8.62 37.28 -1.65
C SER A 162 9.84 36.47 -1.23
N ASN A 163 9.57 35.26 -0.74
CA ASN A 163 10.58 34.22 -0.55
C ASN A 163 10.33 33.10 -1.56
N ASN A 164 11.26 32.92 -2.49
CA ASN A 164 11.17 31.84 -3.47
C ASN A 164 12.22 30.79 -3.15
N ILE A 165 11.78 29.52 -3.07
CA ILE A 165 12.65 28.37 -2.87
C ILE A 165 12.53 27.47 -4.10
N PHE A 166 13.65 27.16 -4.71
CA PHE A 166 13.74 26.21 -5.81
C PHE A 166 14.66 25.06 -5.39
N THR A 167 14.14 23.85 -5.36
CA THR A 167 14.90 22.67 -4.90
C THR A 167 14.95 21.62 -6.01
N PRO A 168 15.99 21.64 -6.87
CA PRO A 168 16.23 20.55 -7.80
C PRO A 168 16.57 19.27 -7.03
N ILE A 169 16.01 18.15 -7.46
CA ILE A 169 16.22 16.82 -6.85
C ILE A 169 16.67 15.86 -7.95
N ILE A 170 17.72 15.12 -7.66
CA ILE A 170 18.19 14.00 -8.49
C ILE A 170 18.12 12.74 -7.65
N SER A 171 17.49 11.69 -8.19
CA SER A 171 17.35 10.40 -7.50
C SER A 171 17.93 9.27 -8.34
N PHE A 172 18.79 8.47 -7.73
CA PHE A 172 19.31 7.23 -8.30
C PHE A 172 18.64 6.06 -7.60
N ARG A 173 18.05 5.16 -8.39
CA ARG A 173 17.39 3.96 -7.88
C ARG A 173 18.04 2.72 -8.45
N TYR A 174 18.34 1.78 -7.56
CA TYR A 174 18.85 0.47 -7.91
C TYR A 174 17.95 -0.62 -7.30
N SER A 175 17.50 -1.54 -8.14
CA SER A 175 16.63 -2.67 -7.75
C SER A 175 17.20 -3.94 -8.41
N PRO A 176 17.94 -4.77 -7.67
CA PRO A 176 18.63 -5.91 -8.26
C PRO A 176 17.69 -7.03 -8.71
N ASN A 177 16.46 -7.05 -8.20
CA ASN A 177 15.51 -8.12 -8.47
C ASN A 177 14.52 -7.67 -9.55
N MET A 178 14.43 -8.44 -10.62
CA MET A 178 13.36 -8.27 -11.59
C MET A 178 12.02 -8.65 -10.93
N THR A 179 11.05 -7.77 -11.00
CA THR A 179 9.68 -8.06 -10.57
C THR A 179 9.08 -9.15 -11.45
N LYS A 180 8.75 -10.28 -10.85
CA LYS A 180 7.93 -11.29 -11.52
C LYS A 180 6.46 -10.91 -11.36
N ASN A 181 5.65 -11.19 -12.36
CA ASN A 181 4.21 -11.00 -12.24
C ASN A 181 3.68 -11.93 -11.14
N LEU A 182 3.20 -11.35 -10.03
CA LEU A 182 2.63 -12.10 -8.90
C LEU A 182 1.14 -12.40 -9.11
N LYS A 183 0.48 -11.66 -9.99
CA LYS A 183 -0.84 -11.99 -10.49
C LYS A 183 -0.71 -12.78 -11.80
N ASP A 184 -1.38 -13.90 -11.90
CA ASP A 184 -1.72 -14.47 -13.21
C ASP A 184 -2.95 -13.69 -13.66
N ASP A 185 -2.76 -12.70 -14.53
CA ASP A 185 -3.82 -12.08 -15.29
C ASP A 185 -4.08 -12.98 -16.51
N ASP A 186 -4.87 -14.02 -16.33
CA ASP A 186 -5.51 -14.81 -17.38
C ASP A 186 -7.02 -14.79 -17.17
#